data_e3a252bb93a74566cc8d34613f308b64
#
_entry.id   e3a252bb93a74566cc8d34613f308b64
#
_cell.length_a   1.000
_cell.length_b   1.000
_cell.length_c   1.000
_cell.angle_alpha   90.00
_cell.angle_beta   90.00
_cell.angle_gamma   90.00
#
_symmetry.space_group_name_H-M   'P 1'
#
loop_
_entity.id
_entity.type
_entity.pdbx_description
1 polymer ?
#
loop_
_entity_poly.entity_id
_entity_poly.type
_entity_poly.pdbx_seq_one_letter_code
_entity_poly.pdbx_strand_id
1 'polypeptide(L)'
;MTAPLQLVLMWHMHQPDYRDYATREFRRPWVYLHAVKDYTDMAAHLELHPNVRSVVNFTPVLLDQIEDYADQFQTGDLRDPLLRMLARASTKRS
;
A
#
# COMPACT_ATOMS: atom_id res chain seq x y z
N MET A 1 11.09 -30.50 -31.84
CA MET A 1 11.16 -29.97 -30.47
C MET A 1 10.44 -28.61 -30.42
N THR A 2 9.45 -28.51 -29.59
CA THR A 2 8.79 -27.24 -29.35
C THR A 2 9.52 -26.52 -28.21
N ALA A 3 9.75 -25.22 -28.38
CA ALA A 3 10.31 -24.42 -27.31
C ALA A 3 9.28 -24.31 -26.19
N PRO A 4 9.69 -24.28 -24.90
CA PRO A 4 8.77 -24.09 -23.80
C PRO A 4 8.13 -22.71 -23.87
N LEU A 5 6.85 -22.65 -23.52
CA LEU A 5 6.16 -21.40 -23.41
C LEU A 5 6.67 -20.64 -22.20
N GLN A 6 7.02 -19.39 -22.39
CA GLN A 6 7.41 -18.51 -21.29
C GLN A 6 6.28 -17.55 -20.98
N LEU A 7 5.82 -17.59 -19.74
CA LEU A 7 4.78 -16.70 -19.24
C LEU A 7 5.39 -15.71 -18.25
N VAL A 8 5.28 -14.44 -18.56
CA VAL A 8 5.72 -13.38 -17.66
C VAL A 8 4.48 -12.71 -17.06
N LEU A 9 4.39 -12.75 -15.74
CA LEU A 9 3.33 -12.08 -15.00
C LEU A 9 3.89 -10.77 -14.44
N MET A 10 3.22 -9.66 -14.74
CA MET A 10 3.61 -8.36 -14.21
C MET A 10 2.43 -7.74 -13.51
N TRP A 11 2.63 -7.33 -12.26
CA TRP A 11 1.67 -6.55 -11.50
C TRP A 11 2.08 -5.09 -11.51
N HIS A 12 1.17 -4.24 -11.97
CA HIS A 12 1.37 -2.80 -11.94
C HIS A 12 0.60 -2.23 -10.77
N MET A 13 1.33 -1.79 -9.74
CA MET A 13 0.74 -1.21 -8.54
C MET A 13 0.79 0.30 -8.61
N HIS A 14 -0.37 0.92 -8.68
CA HIS A 14 -0.53 2.34 -8.83
C HIS A 14 -1.72 2.83 -8.04
N GLN A 15 -1.55 3.98 -7.38
CA GLN A 15 -2.64 4.76 -6.82
C GLN A 15 -2.37 6.21 -7.15
N PRO A 16 -3.40 7.01 -7.47
CA PRO A 16 -3.19 8.45 -7.62
C PRO A 16 -2.75 9.08 -6.31
N ASP A 17 -2.27 10.29 -6.37
CA ASP A 17 -1.90 11.02 -5.16
C ASP A 17 -3.16 11.58 -4.51
N TYR A 18 -3.47 11.10 -3.31
CA TYR A 18 -4.65 11.51 -2.56
C TYR A 18 -4.38 12.64 -1.57
N ARG A 19 -3.16 13.15 -1.54
CA ARG A 19 -2.74 14.18 -0.59
C ARG A 19 -3.13 15.58 -1.07
N ASP A 20 -3.54 16.40 -0.11
CA ASP A 20 -3.63 17.85 -0.32
C ASP A 20 -2.29 18.45 0.09
N TYR A 21 -1.57 19.02 -0.86
CA TYR A 21 -0.23 19.56 -0.59
C TYR A 21 -0.23 20.82 0.26
N ALA A 22 -1.36 21.55 0.30
CA ALA A 22 -1.47 22.73 1.15
C ALA A 22 -1.56 22.35 2.63
N THR A 23 -2.32 21.30 2.94
CA THR A 23 -2.57 20.86 4.33
C THR A 23 -1.78 19.62 4.71
N ARG A 24 -1.21 18.91 3.73
CA ARG A 24 -0.55 17.62 3.88
C ARG A 24 -1.49 16.49 4.33
N GLU A 25 -2.79 16.73 4.25
CA GLU A 25 -3.81 15.76 4.62
C GLU A 25 -4.10 14.78 3.49
N PHE A 26 -4.38 13.54 3.83
CA PHE A 26 -4.90 12.56 2.88
C PHE A 26 -6.41 12.73 2.77
N ARG A 27 -6.91 12.97 1.57
CA ARG A 27 -8.35 13.13 1.32
C ARG A 27 -9.09 11.80 1.25
N ARG A 28 -8.37 10.72 0.91
CA ARG A 28 -8.92 9.37 0.79
C ARG A 28 -7.94 8.38 1.39
N PRO A 29 -8.41 7.35 2.07
CA PRO A 29 -7.54 6.39 2.76
C PRO A 29 -7.11 5.20 1.88
N TRP A 30 -7.29 5.28 0.57
CA TRP A 30 -7.15 4.12 -0.31
C TRP A 30 -5.76 3.51 -0.31
N VAL A 31 -4.70 4.32 -0.26
CA VAL A 31 -3.34 3.78 -0.20
C VAL A 31 -3.14 2.97 1.07
N TYR A 32 -3.57 3.48 2.21
CA TYR A 32 -3.47 2.77 3.49
C TYR A 32 -4.24 1.44 3.45
N LEU A 33 -5.49 1.47 2.99
CA LEU A 33 -6.33 0.28 2.97
C LEU A 33 -5.77 -0.79 2.03
N HIS A 34 -5.29 -0.41 0.86
CA HIS A 34 -4.68 -1.36 -0.06
C HIS A 34 -3.33 -1.88 0.46
N ALA A 35 -2.54 -1.04 1.10
CA ALA A 35 -1.25 -1.46 1.64
C ALA A 35 -1.39 -2.55 2.70
N VAL A 36 -2.38 -2.42 3.61
CA VAL A 36 -2.56 -3.38 4.70
C VAL A 36 -3.31 -4.64 4.28
N LYS A 37 -3.92 -4.65 3.10
CA LYS A 37 -4.70 -5.81 2.63
C LYS A 37 -4.18 -6.34 1.30
N ASP A 38 -4.48 -5.63 0.21
CA ASP A 38 -4.28 -6.17 -1.13
C ASP A 38 -2.80 -6.37 -1.47
N TYR A 39 -1.98 -5.38 -1.20
CA TYR A 39 -0.55 -5.45 -1.52
C TYR A 39 0.17 -6.47 -0.64
N THR A 40 -0.23 -6.57 0.62
CA THR A 40 0.30 -7.58 1.53
C THR A 40 -0.11 -8.98 1.09
N ASP A 41 -1.37 -9.17 0.70
CA ASP A 41 -1.87 -10.45 0.21
C ASP A 41 -1.17 -10.88 -1.09
N MET A 42 -0.91 -9.93 -1.99
CA MET A 42 -0.19 -10.23 -3.23
C MET A 42 1.21 -10.76 -2.96
N ALA A 43 1.95 -10.12 -2.05
CA ALA A 43 3.26 -10.60 -1.63
C ALA A 43 3.19 -11.97 -0.96
N ALA A 44 2.19 -12.18 -0.10
CA ALA A 44 1.99 -13.44 0.61
C ALA A 44 1.72 -14.59 -0.35
N HIS A 45 0.95 -14.36 -1.41
CA HIS A 45 0.72 -15.38 -2.44
C HIS A 45 2.02 -15.82 -3.12
N LEU A 46 2.92 -14.89 -3.41
CA LEU A 46 4.22 -15.23 -3.99
C LEU A 46 5.09 -16.02 -3.02
N GLU A 47 5.04 -15.70 -1.74
CA GLU A 47 5.78 -16.45 -0.71
C GLU A 47 5.27 -17.88 -0.57
N LEU A 48 3.96 -18.10 -0.71
CA LEU A 48 3.35 -19.42 -0.66
C LEU A 48 3.62 -20.25 -1.92
N HIS A 49 3.98 -19.63 -3.03
CA HIS A 49 4.20 -20.28 -4.30
C HIS A 49 5.58 -19.91 -4.87
N PRO A 50 6.68 -20.44 -4.26
CA PRO A 50 8.03 -20.01 -4.62
C PRO A 50 8.43 -20.39 -6.06
N ASN A 51 7.70 -21.31 -6.70
CA ASN A 51 7.94 -21.67 -8.11
C ASN A 51 7.32 -20.69 -9.10
N VAL A 52 6.46 -19.80 -8.63
CA VAL A 52 5.86 -18.75 -9.46
C VAL A 52 6.68 -17.49 -9.32
N ARG A 53 7.08 -16.92 -10.45
CA ARG A 53 7.83 -15.66 -10.48
C ARG A 53 6.96 -14.58 -11.08
N SER A 54 7.03 -13.39 -10.50
CA SER A 54 6.30 -12.23 -10.98
C SER A 54 7.21 -11.02 -10.98
N VAL A 55 6.96 -10.12 -11.91
CA VAL A 55 7.56 -8.78 -11.90
C VAL A 55 6.55 -7.85 -11.27
N VAL A 56 6.98 -7.05 -10.30
CA VAL A 56 6.12 -6.07 -9.65
C VAL A 56 6.64 -4.68 -9.98
N ASN A 57 5.76 -3.85 -10.52
CA ASN A 57 6.06 -2.47 -10.84
C ASN A 57 5.32 -1.57 -9.83
N PHE A 58 6.08 -0.83 -9.02
CA PHE A 58 5.53 0.16 -8.10
C PHE A 58 5.76 1.55 -8.68
N THR A 59 4.69 2.32 -8.85
CA THR A 59 4.84 3.71 -9.28
C THR A 59 5.42 4.56 -8.14
N PRO A 60 6.28 5.55 -8.45
CA PRO A 60 6.85 6.41 -7.42
C PRO A 60 5.80 7.13 -6.56
N VAL A 61 4.69 7.55 -7.15
CA VAL A 61 3.63 8.24 -6.42
C VAL A 61 2.97 7.31 -5.38
N LEU A 62 2.89 6.01 -5.66
CA LEU A 62 2.38 5.03 -4.70
C LEU A 62 3.39 4.81 -3.57
N LEU A 63 4.64 4.59 -3.90
CA LEU A 63 5.69 4.35 -2.90
C LEU A 63 5.84 5.55 -1.96
N ASP A 64 5.77 6.76 -2.50
CA ASP A 64 5.88 7.97 -1.71
C ASP A 64 4.75 8.08 -0.68
N GLN A 65 3.53 7.72 -1.07
CA GLN A 65 2.40 7.71 -0.15
C GLN A 65 2.51 6.61 0.91
N ILE A 66 3.00 5.43 0.54
CA ILE A 66 3.24 4.35 1.51
C ILE A 66 4.28 4.79 2.55
N GLU A 67 5.37 5.42 2.11
CA GLU A 67 6.38 5.95 3.02
C GLU A 67 5.80 7.06 3.92
N ASP A 68 4.91 7.88 3.39
CA ASP A 68 4.22 8.92 4.16
C ASP A 68 3.41 8.28 5.30
N TYR A 69 2.64 7.22 5.02
CA TYR A 69 1.91 6.51 6.07
C TYR A 69 2.84 5.87 7.10
N ALA A 70 3.96 5.30 6.68
CA ALA A 70 4.93 4.75 7.60
C ALA A 70 5.49 5.83 8.53
N ASP A 71 5.76 7.02 7.99
CA ASP A 71 6.20 8.17 8.77
C ASP A 71 5.13 8.62 9.77
N GLN A 72 3.86 8.66 9.36
CA GLN A 72 2.75 9.01 10.24
C GLN A 72 2.69 8.08 11.45
N PHE A 73 2.83 6.77 11.23
CA PHE A 73 2.83 5.80 12.34
C PHE A 73 4.05 5.96 13.23
N GLN A 74 5.21 6.25 12.64
CA GLN A 74 6.44 6.38 13.40
C GLN A 74 6.46 7.65 14.26
N THR A 75 5.96 8.75 13.74
CA THR A 75 5.95 10.05 14.45
C THR A 75 4.71 10.25 15.31
N GLY A 76 3.62 9.53 15.03
CA GLY A 76 2.33 9.76 15.67
C GLY A 76 1.55 10.96 15.12
N ASP A 77 2.09 11.62 14.10
CA ASP A 77 1.41 12.74 13.44
C ASP A 77 0.53 12.22 12.32
N LEU A 78 -0.71 11.87 12.64
CA LEU A 78 -1.65 11.27 11.70
C LEU A 78 -2.28 12.35 10.82
N ARG A 79 -2.14 12.17 9.50
CA ARG A 79 -2.65 13.11 8.50
C ARG A 79 -3.72 12.50 7.60
N ASP A 80 -4.37 11.47 8.09
CA ASP A 80 -5.49 10.80 7.42
C ASP A 80 -6.67 10.79 8.38
N PRO A 81 -7.85 11.32 7.97
CA PRO A 81 -9.02 11.34 8.84
C PRO A 81 -9.45 9.96 9.34
N LEU A 82 -9.30 8.90 8.52
CA LEU A 82 -9.62 7.55 8.95
C LEU A 82 -8.71 7.10 10.08
N LEU A 83 -7.40 7.33 9.96
CA LEU A 83 -6.44 6.96 11.00
C LEU A 83 -6.69 7.71 12.30
N ARG A 84 -7.02 8.99 12.22
CA ARG A 84 -7.38 9.78 13.40
C ARG A 84 -8.60 9.21 14.08
N MET A 85 -9.60 8.83 13.32
CA MET A 85 -10.83 8.24 13.85
C MET A 85 -10.56 6.90 14.53
N LEU A 86 -9.76 6.04 13.92
CA LEU A 86 -9.38 4.76 14.48
C LEU A 86 -8.57 4.92 15.77
N ALA A 87 -7.67 5.88 15.81
CA ALA A 87 -6.87 6.17 17.00
C ALA A 87 -7.76 6.65 18.16
N ARG A 88 -8.74 7.51 17.90
CA ARG A 88 -9.71 7.97 18.91
C ARG A 88 -10.56 6.81 19.44
N ALA A 89 -11.04 5.95 18.55
CA ALA A 89 -11.83 4.79 18.95
C ALA A 89 -11.04 3.86 19.86
N SER A 90 -9.78 3.63 19.56
CA SER A 90 -8.89 2.82 20.39
C SER A 90 -8.68 3.43 21.78
N THR A 91 -8.49 4.76 21.85
CA THR A 91 -8.29 5.48 23.11
C THR A 91 -9.53 5.44 24.00
N LYS A 92 -10.72 5.51 23.41
CA LYS A 92 -11.98 5.49 24.17
C LYS A 92 -12.32 4.14 24.76
N ARG A 93 -11.66 3.07 24.33
CA ARG A 93 -11.91 1.71 24.82
C ARG A 93 -11.06 1.32 26.01
N SER A 94 -10.09 2.10 26.34
CA SER A 94 -9.19 1.81 27.46
C SER A 94 -9.77 2.27 28.81
#